data_a0a911db6ac1f190a8f177d78e06edc6
#
_entry.id   a0a911db6ac1f190a8f177d78e06edc6
#
_cell.length_a   1.000
_cell.length_b   1.000
_cell.length_c   1.000
_cell.angle_alpha   90.00
_cell.angle_beta   90.00
_cell.angle_gamma   90.00
#
_symmetry.space_group_name_H-M   'P 1'
#
loop_
_entity.id
_entity.type
_entity.pdbx_description
1 polymer ?
#
loop_
_entity_poly.entity_id
_entity_poly.type
_entity_poly.pdbx_seq_one_letter_code
_entity_poly.pdbx_strand_id
1 'polypeptide(L)'
;MRDAYYLIQNEMAQMKKNIASEVSKLEFEKRRELFAKRQTIMNDVFKKAQDKLLNFAKTQDYIKLLKNYAGAVSKILKKSGTVLYICKRDEGFIDVIREAYGKICKVEVSDSIKIGGILAVNKVMSLVVDETLDSKLEEQRNWFEENSKLNIF
;
A
#
# COMPACT_ATOMS: atom_id res chain seq x y z
N MET A 1 -4.37 68.69 -2.46
CA MET A 1 -5.48 67.76 -2.55
C MET A 1 -5.21 66.53 -3.45
N ARG A 2 -4.61 66.70 -4.62
CA ARG A 2 -4.24 65.54 -5.48
C ARG A 2 -3.28 64.55 -4.81
N ASP A 3 -2.26 65.01 -4.17
CA ASP A 3 -1.22 64.14 -3.56
C ASP A 3 -1.75 63.30 -2.42
N ALA A 4 -2.66 63.86 -1.59
CA ALA A 4 -3.34 63.11 -0.53
C ALA A 4 -4.22 62.00 -1.08
N TYR A 5 -4.89 62.25 -2.21
CA TYR A 5 -5.73 61.23 -2.89
C TYR A 5 -4.88 60.07 -3.42
N TYR A 6 -3.76 60.38 -4.08
CA TYR A 6 -2.85 59.33 -4.57
C TYR A 6 -2.21 58.53 -3.42
N LEU A 7 -1.89 59.16 -2.29
CA LEU A 7 -1.37 58.44 -1.14
C LEU A 7 -2.38 57.44 -0.59
N ILE A 8 -3.64 57.90 -0.42
CA ILE A 8 -4.73 57.02 0.04
C ILE A 8 -4.95 55.85 -0.91
N GLN A 9 -4.98 56.09 -2.22
CA GLN A 9 -5.15 55.02 -3.21
C GLN A 9 -4.00 53.98 -3.16
N ASN A 10 -2.77 54.46 -3.00
CA ASN A 10 -1.60 53.56 -2.87
C ASN A 10 -1.65 52.75 -1.59
N GLU A 11 -2.01 53.34 -0.45
CA GLU A 11 -2.17 52.62 0.81
C GLU A 11 -3.30 51.59 0.74
N MET A 12 -4.45 51.94 0.14
CA MET A 12 -5.54 51.01 -0.07
C MET A 12 -5.13 49.85 -0.98
N ALA A 13 -4.36 50.09 -2.05
CA ALA A 13 -3.85 49.05 -2.93
C ALA A 13 -2.87 48.12 -2.20
N GLN A 14 -2.00 48.70 -1.38
CA GLN A 14 -1.05 47.93 -0.55
C GLN A 14 -1.77 47.08 0.49
N MET A 15 -2.77 47.64 1.18
CA MET A 15 -3.60 46.91 2.13
C MET A 15 -4.32 45.72 1.46
N LYS A 16 -4.94 45.94 0.30
CA LYS A 16 -5.60 44.86 -0.47
C LYS A 16 -4.61 43.75 -0.84
N LYS A 17 -3.39 44.10 -1.28
CA LYS A 17 -2.34 43.15 -1.60
C LYS A 17 -1.90 42.36 -0.38
N ASN A 18 -1.74 43.01 0.76
CA ASN A 18 -1.34 42.34 2.00
C ASN A 18 -2.42 41.37 2.47
N ILE A 19 -3.69 41.80 2.48
CA ILE A 19 -4.83 40.93 2.83
C ILE A 19 -4.89 39.72 1.90
N ALA A 20 -4.78 39.91 0.59
CA ALA A 20 -4.80 38.80 -0.38
C ALA A 20 -3.64 37.83 -0.11
N SER A 21 -2.45 38.32 0.22
CA SER A 21 -1.30 37.48 0.57
C SER A 21 -1.53 36.70 1.87
N GLU A 22 -2.10 37.32 2.89
CA GLU A 22 -2.43 36.65 4.17
C GLU A 22 -3.49 35.57 3.99
N VAL A 23 -4.55 35.89 3.25
CA VAL A 23 -5.61 34.90 2.91
C VAL A 23 -5.01 33.70 2.18
N SER A 24 -4.17 33.93 1.16
CA SER A 24 -3.53 32.85 0.41
C SER A 24 -2.62 31.99 1.28
N LYS A 25 -1.87 32.58 2.21
CA LYS A 25 -1.05 31.84 3.18
C LYS A 25 -1.93 30.99 4.09
N LEU A 26 -2.98 31.55 4.63
CA LEU A 26 -3.90 30.85 5.51
C LEU A 26 -4.59 29.66 4.80
N GLU A 27 -5.04 29.87 3.56
CA GLU A 27 -5.58 28.78 2.73
C GLU A 27 -4.58 27.67 2.49
N PHE A 28 -3.33 28.00 2.19
CA PHE A 28 -2.28 27.02 2.00
C PHE A 28 -1.99 26.22 3.28
N GLU A 29 -1.91 26.88 4.43
CA GLU A 29 -1.71 26.24 5.73
C GLU A 29 -2.89 25.29 6.06
N LYS A 30 -4.12 25.71 5.82
CA LYS A 30 -5.31 24.89 6.06
C LYS A 30 -5.38 23.68 5.15
N ARG A 31 -5.02 23.82 3.88
CA ARG A 31 -4.90 22.68 2.96
C ARG A 31 -3.82 21.68 3.42
N ARG A 32 -2.67 22.19 3.85
CA ARG A 32 -1.58 21.35 4.39
C ARG A 32 -2.00 20.59 5.65
N GLU A 33 -2.67 21.27 6.59
CA GLU A 33 -3.20 20.65 7.81
C GLU A 33 -4.23 19.54 7.47
N LEU A 34 -5.15 19.82 6.56
CA LEU A 34 -6.13 18.85 6.11
C LEU A 34 -5.48 17.62 5.45
N PHE A 35 -4.47 17.84 4.61
CA PHE A 35 -3.72 16.76 3.99
C PHE A 35 -3.03 15.88 5.03
N ALA A 36 -2.34 16.49 6.02
CA ALA A 36 -1.68 15.76 7.09
C ALA A 36 -2.67 14.90 7.89
N LYS A 37 -3.85 15.43 8.22
CA LYS A 37 -4.91 14.68 8.90
C LYS A 37 -5.42 13.49 8.07
N ARG A 38 -5.63 13.68 6.78
CA ARG A 38 -6.05 12.60 5.87
C ARG A 38 -5.02 11.49 5.79
N GLN A 39 -3.73 11.83 5.70
CA GLN A 39 -2.64 10.86 5.71
C GLN A 39 -2.59 10.07 7.02
N THR A 40 -2.79 10.74 8.16
CA THR A 40 -2.84 10.06 9.46
C THR A 40 -3.99 9.05 9.51
N ILE A 41 -5.20 9.46 9.11
CA ILE A 41 -6.38 8.57 9.09
C ILE A 41 -6.13 7.36 8.18
N MET A 42 -5.58 7.58 7.00
CA MET A 42 -5.27 6.52 6.06
C MET A 42 -4.24 5.54 6.64
N ASN A 43 -3.16 6.04 7.21
CA ASN A 43 -2.15 5.21 7.84
C ASN A 43 -2.73 4.37 8.99
N ASP A 44 -3.62 4.94 9.80
CA ASP A 44 -4.29 4.24 10.89
C ASP A 44 -5.21 3.13 10.38
N VAL A 45 -5.95 3.37 9.28
CA VAL A 45 -6.81 2.36 8.65
C VAL A 45 -5.97 1.19 8.13
N PHE A 46 -4.89 1.46 7.39
CA PHE A 46 -4.04 0.41 6.82
C PHE A 46 -3.23 -0.32 7.89
N LYS A 47 -2.81 0.35 8.96
CA LYS A 47 -2.20 -0.30 10.12
C LYS A 47 -3.17 -1.29 10.77
N LYS A 48 -4.42 -0.89 11.01
CA LYS A 48 -5.46 -1.78 11.54
C LYS A 48 -5.75 -2.96 10.60
N ALA A 49 -5.73 -2.73 9.29
CA ALA A 49 -5.89 -3.80 8.30
C ALA A 49 -4.73 -4.79 8.36
N GLN A 50 -3.49 -4.30 8.44
CA GLN A 50 -2.29 -5.12 8.62
C GLN A 50 -2.37 -5.97 9.89
N ASP A 51 -2.77 -5.39 11.02
CA ASP A 51 -2.93 -6.12 12.28
C ASP A 51 -3.97 -7.23 12.18
N LYS A 52 -5.10 -6.97 11.49
CA LYS A 52 -6.11 -7.99 11.21
C LYS A 52 -5.58 -9.11 10.32
N LEU A 53 -4.80 -8.81 9.29
CA LEU A 53 -4.16 -9.81 8.43
C LEU A 53 -3.14 -10.65 9.20
N LEU A 54 -2.35 -10.03 10.09
CA LEU A 54 -1.41 -10.74 10.97
C LEU A 54 -2.14 -11.68 11.93
N ASN A 55 -3.32 -11.31 12.43
CA ASN A 55 -4.14 -12.18 13.27
C ASN A 55 -4.80 -13.29 12.45
N PHE A 56 -5.29 -12.99 11.26
CA PHE A 56 -5.82 -13.98 10.32
C PHE A 56 -4.76 -15.03 9.96
N ALA A 57 -3.50 -14.62 9.78
CA ALA A 57 -2.40 -15.52 9.46
C ALA A 57 -2.09 -16.55 10.56
N LYS A 58 -2.70 -16.44 11.74
CA LYS A 58 -2.62 -17.43 12.84
C LYS A 58 -3.77 -18.44 12.82
N THR A 59 -4.73 -18.31 11.90
CA THR A 59 -5.93 -19.15 11.86
C THR A 59 -5.78 -20.35 10.91
N GLN A 60 -6.65 -21.34 11.08
CA GLN A 60 -6.74 -22.51 10.17
C GLN A 60 -7.15 -22.11 8.73
N ASP A 61 -7.91 -21.04 8.59
CA ASP A 61 -8.36 -20.58 7.27
C ASP A 61 -7.21 -19.96 6.47
N TYR A 62 -6.18 -19.44 7.14
CA TYR A 62 -4.96 -19.02 6.46
C TYR A 62 -4.21 -20.18 5.80
N ILE A 63 -4.17 -21.35 6.43
CA ILE A 63 -3.57 -22.55 5.83
C ILE A 63 -4.33 -22.97 4.56
N LYS A 64 -5.65 -22.87 4.56
CA LYS A 64 -6.47 -23.10 3.38
C LYS A 64 -6.16 -22.11 2.27
N LEU A 65 -5.97 -20.84 2.64
CA LEU A 65 -5.58 -19.79 1.71
C LEU A 65 -4.23 -20.09 1.06
N LEU A 66 -3.21 -20.49 1.84
CA LEU A 66 -1.90 -20.88 1.33
C LEU A 66 -1.99 -22.07 0.34
N LYS A 67 -2.82 -23.08 0.64
CA LYS A 67 -3.09 -24.19 -0.30
C LYS A 67 -3.69 -23.69 -1.61
N ASN A 68 -4.68 -22.81 -1.53
CA ASN A 68 -5.32 -22.23 -2.72
C ASN A 68 -4.33 -21.43 -3.56
N TYR A 69 -3.48 -20.63 -2.92
CA TYR A 69 -2.44 -19.85 -3.61
C TYR A 69 -1.41 -20.78 -4.28
N ALA A 70 -0.93 -21.79 -3.57
CA ALA A 70 0.00 -22.76 -4.14
C ALA A 70 -0.60 -23.48 -5.37
N GLY A 71 -1.87 -23.89 -5.29
CA GLY A 71 -2.58 -24.51 -6.39
C GLY A 71 -2.81 -23.56 -7.58
N ALA A 72 -3.14 -22.29 -7.33
CA ALA A 72 -3.31 -21.29 -8.38
C ALA A 72 -1.96 -21.00 -9.09
N VAL A 73 -0.89 -20.81 -8.32
CA VAL A 73 0.46 -20.60 -8.84
C VAL A 73 0.93 -21.80 -9.69
N SER A 74 0.63 -23.03 -9.26
CA SER A 74 0.94 -24.24 -10.01
C SER A 74 0.29 -24.32 -11.39
N LYS A 75 -0.91 -23.74 -11.54
CA LYS A 75 -1.61 -23.67 -12.85
C LYS A 75 -0.96 -22.67 -13.80
N ILE A 76 -0.38 -21.60 -13.26
CA ILE A 76 0.29 -20.55 -14.03
C ILE A 76 1.70 -21.00 -14.40
N LEU A 77 2.50 -21.45 -13.41
CA LEU A 77 3.89 -21.87 -13.57
C LEU A 77 3.97 -23.34 -13.93
N LYS A 78 3.83 -23.63 -15.23
CA LYS A 78 3.77 -25.01 -15.75
C LYS A 78 5.10 -25.72 -15.86
N LYS A 79 6.23 -24.97 -15.94
CA LYS A 79 7.56 -25.52 -16.10
C LYS A 79 8.24 -25.77 -14.76
N SER A 80 9.19 -26.71 -14.72
CA SER A 80 10.05 -26.94 -13.56
C SER A 80 10.94 -25.73 -13.25
N GLY A 81 11.56 -25.72 -12.07
CA GLY A 81 12.47 -24.64 -11.64
C GLY A 81 11.79 -23.48 -10.93
N THR A 82 10.59 -23.72 -10.39
CA THR A 82 9.89 -22.73 -9.54
C THR A 82 10.45 -22.74 -8.13
N VAL A 83 10.71 -21.56 -7.60
CA VAL A 83 11.01 -21.32 -6.19
C VAL A 83 9.83 -20.56 -5.59
N LEU A 84 9.28 -21.09 -4.50
CA LEU A 84 8.22 -20.45 -3.71
C LEU A 84 8.86 -19.81 -2.49
N TYR A 85 8.70 -18.49 -2.36
CA TYR A 85 9.13 -17.74 -1.19
C TYR A 85 7.95 -17.54 -0.25
N ILE A 86 8.18 -17.79 1.03
CA ILE A 86 7.19 -17.67 2.10
C ILE A 86 7.74 -16.86 3.27
N CYS A 87 6.86 -16.38 4.13
CA CYS A 87 7.24 -15.72 5.37
C CYS A 87 7.91 -16.73 6.34
N LYS A 88 8.86 -16.28 7.15
CA LYS A 88 9.53 -17.11 8.17
C LYS A 88 8.55 -17.81 9.12
N ARG A 89 7.47 -17.14 9.47
CA ARG A 89 6.42 -17.73 10.33
C ARG A 89 5.73 -18.92 9.69
N ASP A 90 5.67 -18.97 8.37
CA ASP A 90 4.97 -20.00 7.60
C ASP A 90 5.86 -21.22 7.31
N GLU A 91 7.08 -21.26 7.85
CA GLU A 91 8.06 -22.36 7.67
C GLU A 91 7.46 -23.73 8.05
N GLY A 92 6.61 -23.77 9.09
CA GLY A 92 5.91 -25.00 9.49
C GLY A 92 4.88 -25.53 8.46
N PHE A 93 4.56 -24.75 7.42
CA PHE A 93 3.60 -25.13 6.38
C PHE A 93 4.24 -25.51 5.05
N ILE A 94 5.57 -25.63 4.99
CA ILE A 94 6.33 -25.95 3.77
C ILE A 94 5.78 -27.21 3.08
N ASP A 95 5.56 -28.29 3.83
CA ASP A 95 5.10 -29.55 3.27
C ASP A 95 3.67 -29.43 2.71
N VAL A 96 2.82 -28.72 3.40
CA VAL A 96 1.43 -28.43 2.97
C VAL A 96 1.40 -27.60 1.70
N ILE A 97 2.28 -26.62 1.57
CA ILE A 97 2.40 -25.76 0.39
C ILE A 97 2.96 -26.58 -0.79
N ARG A 98 3.98 -27.41 -0.55
CA ARG A 98 4.58 -28.26 -1.57
C ARG A 98 3.59 -29.29 -2.11
N GLU A 99 2.82 -29.93 -1.22
CA GLU A 99 1.75 -30.87 -1.60
C GLU A 99 0.67 -30.17 -2.45
N ALA A 100 0.22 -29.00 -2.02
CA ALA A 100 -0.80 -28.22 -2.75
C ALA A 100 -0.30 -27.69 -4.10
N TYR A 101 0.99 -27.39 -4.22
CA TYR A 101 1.62 -27.04 -5.49
C TYR A 101 1.65 -28.23 -6.46
N GLY A 102 1.81 -29.45 -5.96
CA GLY A 102 1.68 -30.70 -6.71
C GLY A 102 2.74 -30.97 -7.77
N LYS A 103 3.84 -30.20 -7.80
CA LYS A 103 4.98 -30.33 -8.71
C LYS A 103 6.29 -30.14 -7.96
N ILE A 104 7.41 -30.47 -8.60
CA ILE A 104 8.73 -30.25 -8.02
C ILE A 104 8.97 -28.73 -7.93
N CYS A 105 9.06 -28.22 -6.71
CA CYS A 105 9.39 -26.84 -6.42
C CYS A 105 10.33 -26.76 -5.22
N LYS A 106 11.09 -25.69 -5.15
CA LYS A 106 11.86 -25.32 -3.97
C LYS A 106 11.03 -24.34 -3.15
N VAL A 107 10.98 -24.53 -1.84
CA VAL A 107 10.34 -23.55 -0.94
C VAL A 107 11.43 -22.95 -0.07
N GLU A 108 11.51 -21.62 -0.08
CA GLU A 108 12.49 -20.84 0.66
C GLU A 108 11.80 -19.78 1.53
N VAL A 109 12.41 -19.48 2.65
CA VAL A 109 11.97 -18.40 3.53
C VAL A 109 12.53 -17.07 3.02
N SER A 110 11.70 -16.03 3.00
CA SER A 110 12.11 -14.68 2.62
C SER A 110 11.73 -13.67 3.72
N ASP A 111 12.69 -12.84 4.11
CA ASP A 111 12.47 -11.75 5.06
C ASP A 111 11.70 -10.57 4.45
N SER A 112 11.53 -10.53 3.13
CA SER A 112 10.75 -9.51 2.44
C SER A 112 9.25 -9.64 2.67
N ILE A 113 8.76 -10.86 2.96
CA ILE A 113 7.35 -11.15 3.23
C ILE A 113 7.10 -11.05 4.73
N LYS A 114 6.32 -10.07 5.15
CA LYS A 114 6.07 -9.77 6.57
C LYS A 114 4.73 -10.29 7.07
N ILE A 115 3.68 -10.16 6.27
CA ILE A 115 2.31 -10.56 6.64
C ILE A 115 2.10 -12.03 6.30
N GLY A 116 2.52 -12.45 5.10
CA GLY A 116 2.41 -13.83 4.66
C GLY A 116 1.96 -13.97 3.21
N GLY A 117 1.61 -15.19 2.80
CA GLY A 117 1.30 -15.53 1.42
C GLY A 117 2.48 -16.17 0.70
N ILE A 118 2.43 -16.23 -0.63
CA ILE A 118 3.42 -16.91 -1.46
C ILE A 118 3.88 -15.98 -2.58
N LEU A 119 5.20 -15.83 -2.72
CA LEU A 119 5.84 -15.24 -3.89
C LEU A 119 6.50 -16.34 -4.70
N ALA A 120 6.05 -16.57 -5.91
CA ALA A 120 6.59 -17.62 -6.78
C ALA A 120 7.43 -17.02 -7.90
N VAL A 121 8.65 -17.53 -8.05
CA VAL A 121 9.58 -17.12 -9.09
C VAL A 121 9.97 -18.33 -9.93
N ASN A 122 9.78 -18.25 -11.24
CA ASN A 122 10.27 -19.24 -12.18
C ASN A 122 11.23 -18.58 -13.16
N LYS A 123 12.52 -18.83 -12.96
CA LYS A 123 13.59 -18.23 -13.80
C LYS A 123 13.57 -18.76 -15.23
N VAL A 124 13.16 -20.02 -15.44
CA VAL A 124 13.09 -20.64 -16.78
C VAL A 124 12.00 -19.99 -17.64
N MET A 125 10.91 -19.59 -17.00
CA MET A 125 9.80 -18.90 -17.67
C MET A 125 9.93 -17.39 -17.62
N SER A 126 10.89 -16.86 -16.87
CA SER A 126 11.02 -15.42 -16.56
C SER A 126 9.71 -14.82 -16.01
N LEU A 127 9.00 -15.59 -15.18
CA LEU A 127 7.72 -15.20 -14.59
C LEU A 127 7.83 -15.13 -13.07
N VAL A 128 7.15 -14.13 -12.54
CA VAL A 128 6.94 -13.93 -11.10
C VAL A 128 5.43 -13.87 -10.86
N VAL A 129 4.96 -14.62 -9.89
CA VAL A 129 3.56 -14.59 -9.43
C VAL A 129 3.57 -14.21 -7.96
N ASP A 130 3.01 -13.06 -7.67
CA ASP A 130 2.96 -12.53 -6.30
C ASP A 130 1.54 -12.69 -5.73
N GLU A 131 1.41 -13.60 -4.77
CA GLU A 131 0.21 -13.87 -3.99
C GLU A 131 0.46 -13.56 -2.51
N THR A 132 1.34 -12.59 -2.22
CA THR A 132 1.59 -12.15 -0.86
C THR A 132 0.48 -11.22 -0.36
N LEU A 133 0.19 -11.31 0.94
CA LEU A 133 -0.75 -10.40 1.59
C LEU A 133 -0.16 -8.99 1.72
N ASP A 134 1.16 -8.87 1.72
CA ASP A 134 1.89 -7.60 1.72
C ASP A 134 1.58 -6.81 0.45
N SER A 135 1.77 -7.40 -0.72
CA SER A 135 1.51 -6.75 -2.01
C SER A 135 0.02 -6.44 -2.21
N LYS A 136 -0.86 -7.37 -1.81
CA LYS A 136 -2.31 -7.13 -1.88
C LYS A 136 -2.77 -5.98 -0.98
N LEU A 137 -2.18 -5.83 0.19
CA LEU A 137 -2.49 -4.71 1.08
C LEU A 137 -2.01 -3.38 0.47
N GLU A 138 -0.82 -3.37 -0.16
CA GLU A 138 -0.28 -2.18 -0.82
C GLU A 138 -1.10 -1.79 -2.06
N GLU A 139 -1.52 -2.76 -2.87
CA GLU A 139 -2.44 -2.52 -4.00
C GLU A 139 -3.75 -1.90 -3.54
N GLN A 140 -4.32 -2.40 -2.43
CA GLN A 140 -5.55 -1.83 -1.85
C GLN A 140 -5.31 -0.42 -1.29
N ARG A 141 -4.12 -0.12 -0.79
CA ARG A 141 -3.75 1.22 -0.34
C ARG A 141 -3.73 2.19 -1.52
N ASN A 142 -3.05 1.83 -2.61
CA ASN A 142 -2.98 2.65 -3.81
C ASN A 142 -4.38 2.88 -4.41
N TRP A 143 -5.18 1.82 -4.51
CA TRP A 143 -6.56 1.93 -4.97
C TRP A 143 -7.40 2.85 -4.08
N PHE A 144 -7.24 2.76 -2.77
CA PHE A 144 -7.95 3.60 -1.81
C PHE A 144 -7.53 5.07 -1.93
N GLU A 145 -6.24 5.35 -2.11
CA GLU A 145 -5.73 6.70 -2.36
C GLU A 145 -6.38 7.32 -3.61
N GLU A 146 -6.48 6.55 -4.69
CA GLU A 146 -7.06 7.02 -5.95
C GLU A 146 -8.58 7.20 -5.89
N ASN A 147 -9.31 6.35 -5.16
CA ASN A 147 -10.77 6.26 -5.25
C ASN A 147 -11.51 6.83 -4.04
N SER A 148 -10.84 7.08 -2.91
CA SER A 148 -11.49 7.52 -1.66
C SER A 148 -11.96 8.98 -1.65
N LYS A 149 -11.68 9.76 -2.72
CA LYS A 149 -11.87 11.23 -2.76
C LYS A 149 -11.16 11.97 -1.61
N LEU A 150 -10.22 11.30 -0.95
CA LEU A 150 -9.34 11.92 0.04
C LEU A 150 -8.17 12.68 -0.61
N ASN A 151 -8.01 12.56 -1.92
CA ASN A 151 -7.05 13.34 -2.68
C ASN A 151 -7.45 14.81 -2.69
N ILE A 152 -6.47 15.68 -2.49
CA ILE A 152 -6.60 17.12 -2.62
C ILE A 152 -6.01 17.46 -4.00
N PHE A 153 -6.85 17.95 -4.89
CA PHE A 153 -6.41 18.64 -6.09
C PHE A 153 -6.12 20.09 -5.74
#